data_6b0c90b83db3d2fa3a888db88b34d96a
#
_entry.id   6b0c90b83db3d2fa3a888db88b34d96a
#
_cell.length_a   1.000
_cell.length_b   1.000
_cell.length_c   1.000
_cell.angle_alpha   90.00
_cell.angle_beta   90.00
_cell.angle_gamma   90.00
#
_symmetry.space_group_name_H-M   'P 1'
#
loop_
_entity.id
_entity.type
_entity.pdbx_description
1 polymer ?
#
loop_
_entity_poly.entity_id
_entity_poly.type
_entity_poly.pdbx_seq_one_letter_code
_entity_poly.pdbx_strand_id
1 'polypeptide(L)'
;MNVLSLFDGMSCGQIALNKLGIKYENYFASEIDKYAMQVTKHNYPNTKHIGDVTKVKGADLPKIDLLIGGSPCQGFSFAGKQLNFDDPRSKLFFEFVRLLEETKPKYFLLENVRMKKESQDVISKYLGVEPIMINSNLVSAQNRVRFYWTNIPNLALPEDKGILLKDVLEDENAIVGARRGRYLVDGVRQDGKMLTAGKTKQYLEIRNDEKSNCLTTVQKDNIVIRDKSKCVRSGGRGSYDRHEWDSVDKDHTRKLTVLECERLQTVPDNYTNHVSNSQRYKMLGNGWTVDVIAHIFKNITND
;
A
#
# COMPACT_ATOMS: atom_id res chain seq x y z
N MET A 1 10.77 -15.86 17.90
CA MET A 1 11.11 -16.03 16.48
C MET A 1 11.90 -14.83 15.97
N ASN A 2 12.72 -15.02 14.91
CA ASN A 2 13.42 -13.96 14.22
C ASN A 2 12.71 -13.65 12.90
N VAL A 3 12.45 -12.38 12.63
CA VAL A 3 11.75 -11.90 11.45
C VAL A 3 12.73 -11.15 10.55
N LEU A 4 12.69 -11.44 9.24
CA LEU A 4 13.37 -10.67 8.21
C LEU A 4 12.32 -10.02 7.31
N SER A 5 12.27 -8.70 7.31
CA SER A 5 11.38 -7.91 6.47
C SER A 5 12.16 -7.19 5.38
N LEU A 6 11.82 -7.47 4.15
CA LEU A 6 12.42 -6.85 2.96
C LEU A 6 11.48 -5.80 2.39
N PHE A 7 12.04 -4.66 2.00
CA PHE A 7 11.25 -3.50 1.54
C PHE A 7 10.25 -3.08 2.63
N ASP A 8 10.71 -3.01 3.86
CA ASP A 8 9.92 -2.94 5.09
C ASP A 8 8.97 -1.72 5.16
N GLY A 9 9.33 -0.64 4.46
CA GLY A 9 8.56 0.58 4.51
C GLY A 9 8.44 1.13 5.93
N MET A 10 7.22 1.42 6.35
CA MET A 10 6.91 1.90 7.70
C MET A 10 6.62 0.75 8.69
N SER A 11 7.07 -0.45 8.40
CA SER A 11 6.99 -1.63 9.28
C SER A 11 5.57 -2.18 9.55
N CYS A 12 4.75 -2.26 8.52
CA CYS A 12 3.40 -2.84 8.63
C CYS A 12 3.42 -4.28 9.16
N GLY A 13 4.49 -5.04 8.90
CA GLY A 13 4.68 -6.39 9.43
C GLY A 13 4.76 -6.40 10.95
N GLN A 14 5.49 -5.48 11.58
CA GLN A 14 5.56 -5.36 13.05
C GLN A 14 4.21 -4.97 13.64
N ILE A 15 3.48 -4.05 13.01
CA ILE A 15 2.13 -3.68 13.47
C ILE A 15 1.23 -4.91 13.48
N ALA A 16 1.26 -5.72 12.41
CA ALA A 16 0.44 -6.93 12.31
C ALA A 16 0.79 -7.99 13.37
N LEU A 17 2.09 -8.25 13.58
CA LEU A 17 2.57 -9.17 14.63
C LEU A 17 2.14 -8.71 16.02
N ASN A 18 2.33 -7.43 16.34
CA ASN A 18 1.97 -6.88 17.63
C ASN A 18 0.45 -6.90 17.86
N LYS A 19 -0.34 -6.63 16.82
CA LYS A 19 -1.80 -6.71 16.89
C LYS A 19 -2.31 -8.11 17.27
N LEU A 20 -1.56 -9.14 16.87
CA LEU A 20 -1.87 -10.54 17.18
C LEU A 20 -1.21 -11.04 18.48
N GLY A 21 -0.38 -10.20 19.13
CA GLY A 21 0.39 -10.62 20.30
C GLY A 21 1.48 -11.65 19.98
N ILE A 22 1.86 -11.81 18.71
CA ILE A 22 2.92 -12.73 18.28
C ILE A 22 4.27 -12.16 18.71
N LYS A 23 4.97 -12.90 19.56
CA LYS A 23 6.30 -12.48 20.07
C LYS A 23 7.41 -12.80 19.08
N TYR A 24 8.29 -11.84 18.89
CA TYR A 24 9.54 -12.02 18.14
C TYR A 24 10.71 -11.49 18.97
N GLU A 25 11.85 -12.12 18.81
CA GLU A 25 13.10 -11.74 19.49
C GLU A 25 13.79 -10.62 18.72
N ASN A 26 13.96 -10.83 17.42
CA ASN A 26 14.60 -9.86 16.54
C ASN A 26 13.73 -9.58 15.32
N TYR A 27 13.72 -8.33 14.90
CA TYR A 27 13.12 -7.89 13.64
C TYR A 27 14.17 -7.15 12.83
N PHE A 28 14.58 -7.76 11.72
CA PHE A 28 15.54 -7.21 10.77
C PHE A 28 14.77 -6.56 9.63
N ALA A 29 14.96 -5.26 9.41
CA ALA A 29 14.29 -4.48 8.39
C ALA A 29 15.28 -4.01 7.32
N SER A 30 15.10 -4.51 6.10
CA SER A 30 15.77 -3.98 4.91
C SER A 30 14.91 -2.90 4.28
N GLU A 31 15.33 -1.64 4.39
CA GLU A 31 14.67 -0.45 3.86
C GLU A 31 15.73 0.63 3.58
N ILE A 32 15.51 1.44 2.53
CA ILE A 32 16.40 2.53 2.13
C ILE A 32 15.75 3.91 2.23
N ASP A 33 14.41 3.99 2.33
CA ASP A 33 13.71 5.25 2.51
C ASP A 33 13.90 5.76 3.94
N LYS A 34 14.69 6.81 4.08
CA LYS A 34 15.03 7.40 5.39
C LYS A 34 13.80 7.84 6.20
N TYR A 35 12.72 8.25 5.53
CA TYR A 35 11.51 8.70 6.22
C TYR A 35 10.69 7.53 6.75
N ALA A 36 10.61 6.43 5.99
CA ALA A 36 10.02 5.20 6.46
C ALA A 36 10.79 4.64 7.66
N MET A 37 12.13 4.58 7.56
CA MET A 37 13.00 4.18 8.67
C MET A 37 12.85 5.09 9.91
N GLN A 38 12.63 6.40 9.73
CA GLN A 38 12.39 7.34 10.84
C GLN A 38 11.11 7.00 11.58
N VAL A 39 10.02 6.71 10.87
CA VAL A 39 8.74 6.28 11.45
C VAL A 39 8.91 4.94 12.17
N THR A 40 9.60 3.97 11.56
CA THR A 40 9.86 2.66 12.19
C THR A 40 10.68 2.84 13.48
N LYS A 41 11.77 3.60 13.45
CA LYS A 41 12.62 3.84 14.63
C LYS A 41 11.87 4.47 15.79
N HIS A 42 10.92 5.37 15.50
CA HIS A 42 10.11 6.00 16.54
C HIS A 42 9.16 5.00 17.19
N ASN A 43 8.45 4.21 16.40
CA ASN A 43 7.44 3.28 16.91
C ASN A 43 8.05 1.96 17.43
N TYR A 44 9.17 1.52 16.82
CA TYR A 44 9.87 0.27 17.13
C TYR A 44 11.39 0.50 17.25
N PRO A 45 11.87 1.10 18.35
CA PRO A 45 13.28 1.48 18.52
C PRO A 45 14.24 0.28 18.48
N ASN A 46 13.77 -0.92 18.75
CA ASN A 46 14.57 -2.15 18.75
C ASN A 46 14.69 -2.81 17.36
N THR A 47 14.10 -2.22 16.31
CA THR A 47 14.21 -2.72 14.94
C THR A 47 15.66 -2.65 14.46
N LYS A 48 16.17 -3.76 13.94
CA LYS A 48 17.50 -3.84 13.36
C LYS A 48 17.47 -3.46 11.88
N HIS A 49 17.78 -2.20 11.57
CA HIS A 49 17.85 -1.74 10.19
C HIS A 49 19.11 -2.25 9.52
N ILE A 50 18.97 -3.04 8.45
CA ILE A 50 20.06 -3.68 7.70
C ILE A 50 20.27 -3.08 6.31
N GLY A 51 19.53 -2.00 5.97
CA GLY A 51 19.77 -1.18 4.77
C GLY A 51 19.29 -1.82 3.47
N ASP A 52 20.12 -1.72 2.43
CA ASP A 52 19.82 -2.15 1.06
C ASP A 52 19.79 -3.67 0.94
N VAL A 53 18.67 -4.21 0.46
CA VAL A 53 18.43 -5.66 0.28
C VAL A 53 19.49 -6.34 -0.57
N THR A 54 20.07 -5.64 -1.55
CA THR A 54 21.12 -6.18 -2.43
C THR A 54 22.44 -6.46 -1.71
N LYS A 55 22.61 -5.91 -0.50
CA LYS A 55 23.79 -6.05 0.34
C LYS A 55 23.58 -7.02 1.51
N VAL A 56 22.36 -7.44 1.76
CA VAL A 56 22.03 -8.39 2.82
C VAL A 56 22.48 -9.77 2.42
N LYS A 57 23.18 -10.47 3.33
CA LYS A 57 23.59 -11.87 3.19
C LYS A 57 22.90 -12.70 4.26
N GLY A 58 22.28 -13.81 3.87
CA GLY A 58 21.63 -14.71 4.82
C GLY A 58 22.57 -15.26 5.87
N ALA A 59 23.85 -15.48 5.50
CA ALA A 59 24.89 -15.98 6.41
C ALA A 59 25.24 -15.00 7.56
N ASP A 60 24.95 -13.71 7.41
CA ASP A 60 25.21 -12.68 8.44
C ASP A 60 24.03 -12.56 9.42
N LEU A 61 22.95 -13.29 9.20
CA LEU A 61 21.73 -13.27 10.00
C LEU A 61 21.63 -14.52 10.89
N PRO A 62 20.97 -14.43 12.05
CA PRO A 62 20.60 -15.63 12.79
C PRO A 62 19.60 -16.46 11.99
N LYS A 63 19.27 -17.66 12.48
CA LYS A 63 18.16 -18.43 11.90
C LYS A 63 16.91 -17.57 11.81
N ILE A 64 16.39 -17.38 10.59
CA ILE A 64 15.16 -16.63 10.34
C ILE A 64 13.97 -17.61 10.37
N ASP A 65 12.93 -17.25 11.09
CA ASP A 65 11.70 -18.04 11.21
C ASP A 65 10.62 -17.55 10.27
N LEU A 66 10.58 -16.22 10.00
CA LEU A 66 9.60 -15.58 9.13
C LEU A 66 10.29 -14.57 8.20
N LEU A 67 10.18 -14.78 6.89
CA LEU A 67 10.59 -13.83 5.85
C LEU A 67 9.36 -13.15 5.26
N ILE A 68 9.31 -11.83 5.27
CA ILE A 68 8.22 -11.06 4.68
C ILE A 68 8.75 -10.00 3.73
N GLY A 69 7.95 -9.62 2.73
CA GLY A 69 8.33 -8.54 1.83
C GLY A 69 7.26 -8.18 0.81
N GLY A 70 7.35 -6.94 0.29
CA GLY A 70 6.55 -6.46 -0.83
C GLY A 70 7.48 -5.86 -1.88
N SER A 71 7.96 -6.68 -2.81
CA SER A 71 8.91 -6.20 -3.82
C SER A 71 8.28 -5.17 -4.75
N PRO A 72 9.02 -4.10 -5.15
CA PRO A 72 8.52 -3.13 -6.11
C PRO A 72 8.03 -3.79 -7.41
N CYS A 73 6.80 -3.45 -7.83
CA CYS A 73 6.11 -4.10 -8.95
C CYS A 73 6.46 -3.53 -10.34
N GLN A 74 7.34 -2.54 -10.43
CA GLN A 74 7.56 -1.78 -11.66
C GLN A 74 8.09 -2.60 -12.85
N GLY A 75 8.61 -3.82 -12.63
CA GLY A 75 9.03 -4.76 -13.66
C GLY A 75 7.95 -5.72 -14.15
N PHE A 76 6.90 -5.96 -13.35
CA PHE A 76 5.86 -6.96 -13.66
C PHE A 76 4.62 -6.37 -14.34
N SER A 77 4.43 -5.04 -14.31
CA SER A 77 3.20 -4.39 -14.80
C SER A 77 3.19 -4.14 -16.30
N PHE A 78 4.28 -4.38 -17.05
CA PHE A 78 4.33 -4.10 -18.47
C PHE A 78 4.20 -5.35 -19.33
N ALA A 79 3.08 -5.36 -20.02
CA ALA A 79 2.67 -6.25 -21.06
C ALA A 79 3.79 -6.65 -22.05
N GLY A 80 4.03 -7.92 -22.22
CA GLY A 80 4.52 -8.49 -23.47
C GLY A 80 6.03 -8.56 -23.68
N LYS A 81 6.86 -8.24 -22.70
CA LYS A 81 8.29 -8.59 -22.75
C LYS A 81 8.58 -9.58 -21.63
N GLN A 82 9.19 -10.69 -21.99
CA GLN A 82 9.66 -11.72 -21.07
C GLN A 82 10.32 -11.08 -19.86
N LEU A 83 10.02 -11.59 -18.66
CA LEU A 83 10.78 -11.31 -17.44
C LEU A 83 12.23 -11.66 -17.74
N ASN A 84 12.97 -10.66 -18.19
CA ASN A 84 14.38 -10.83 -18.44
C ASN A 84 15.08 -10.61 -17.10
N PHE A 85 15.93 -11.52 -16.68
CA PHE A 85 16.78 -11.42 -15.48
C PHE A 85 17.61 -10.13 -15.48
N ASP A 86 17.77 -9.50 -16.64
CA ASP A 86 18.53 -8.27 -16.84
C ASP A 86 17.68 -6.99 -16.63
N ASP A 87 16.34 -7.06 -16.42
CA ASP A 87 15.55 -5.87 -16.12
C ASP A 87 15.81 -5.45 -14.66
N PRO A 88 16.39 -4.26 -14.42
CA PRO A 88 16.70 -3.78 -13.05
C PRO A 88 15.49 -3.78 -12.11
N ARG A 89 14.27 -3.74 -12.67
CA ARG A 89 13.02 -3.68 -11.91
C ARG A 89 12.55 -5.06 -11.44
N SER A 90 12.91 -6.13 -12.17
CA SER A 90 12.66 -7.52 -11.76
C SER A 90 13.71 -7.98 -10.73
N LYS A 91 14.89 -7.35 -10.73
CA LYS A 91 16.04 -7.74 -9.90
C LYS A 91 15.67 -7.76 -8.40
N LEU A 92 14.85 -6.84 -7.94
CA LEU A 92 14.48 -6.78 -6.52
C LEU A 92 13.60 -7.94 -6.06
N PHE A 93 12.77 -8.51 -6.94
CA PHE A 93 12.06 -9.75 -6.63
C PHE A 93 13.04 -10.91 -6.43
N PHE A 94 14.08 -11.00 -7.25
CA PHE A 94 15.10 -12.06 -7.11
C PHE A 94 15.94 -11.92 -5.85
N GLU A 95 16.07 -10.72 -5.28
CA GLU A 95 16.66 -10.55 -3.96
C GLU A 95 15.81 -11.21 -2.86
N PHE A 96 14.48 -11.13 -2.98
CA PHE A 96 13.59 -11.87 -2.08
C PHE A 96 13.77 -13.39 -2.23
N VAL A 97 13.83 -13.91 -3.48
CA VAL A 97 14.05 -15.34 -3.75
C VAL A 97 15.41 -15.77 -3.20
N ARG A 98 16.47 -15.01 -3.46
CA ARG A 98 17.83 -15.31 -2.95
C ARG A 98 17.85 -15.43 -1.42
N LEU A 99 17.25 -14.46 -0.72
CA LEU A 99 17.19 -14.48 0.74
C LEU A 99 16.27 -15.58 1.28
N LEU A 100 15.22 -15.95 0.56
CA LEU A 100 14.39 -17.11 0.89
C LEU A 100 15.21 -18.42 0.82
N GLU A 101 16.03 -18.59 -0.21
CA GLU A 101 16.92 -19.75 -0.38
C GLU A 101 18.06 -19.77 0.63
N GLU A 102 18.67 -18.61 0.92
CA GLU A 102 19.78 -18.50 1.88
C GLU A 102 19.32 -18.73 3.33
N THR A 103 18.17 -18.18 3.73
CA THR A 103 17.72 -18.20 5.14
C THR A 103 16.81 -19.37 5.46
N LYS A 104 16.15 -19.97 4.47
CA LYS A 104 15.22 -21.12 4.60
C LYS A 104 14.27 -20.98 5.80
N PRO A 105 13.48 -19.91 5.86
CA PRO A 105 12.63 -19.63 7.01
C PRO A 105 11.51 -20.68 7.11
N LYS A 106 10.96 -20.87 8.33
CA LYS A 106 9.77 -21.72 8.52
C LYS A 106 8.58 -21.19 7.73
N TYR A 107 8.39 -19.87 7.74
CA TYR A 107 7.32 -19.17 7.03
C TYR A 107 7.84 -18.05 6.15
N PHE A 108 7.14 -17.81 5.04
CA PHE A 108 7.37 -16.61 4.24
C PHE A 108 6.05 -15.99 3.76
N LEU A 109 6.10 -14.71 3.45
CA LEU A 109 5.02 -13.95 2.82
C LEU A 109 5.60 -12.96 1.82
N LEU A 110 5.24 -13.08 0.55
CA LEU A 110 5.47 -12.05 -0.48
C LEU A 110 4.13 -11.42 -0.85
N GLU A 111 4.04 -10.08 -0.77
CA GLU A 111 2.91 -9.30 -1.28
C GLU A 111 3.27 -8.65 -2.61
N ASN A 112 2.30 -8.57 -3.54
CA ASN A 112 2.45 -7.74 -4.73
C ASN A 112 1.09 -7.24 -5.25
N VAL A 113 1.16 -6.27 -6.16
CA VAL A 113 -0.03 -5.70 -6.82
C VAL A 113 -0.67 -6.71 -7.78
N ARG A 114 -1.92 -6.41 -8.18
CA ARG A 114 -2.58 -7.16 -9.25
C ARG A 114 -1.76 -7.07 -10.55
N MET A 115 -1.46 -8.23 -11.14
CA MET A 115 -0.67 -8.39 -12.35
C MET A 115 -1.29 -9.45 -13.28
N LYS A 116 -0.74 -9.58 -14.47
CA LYS A 116 -1.15 -10.60 -15.43
C LYS A 116 -0.81 -12.01 -14.95
N LYS A 117 -1.57 -13.01 -15.44
CA LYS A 117 -1.37 -14.41 -15.03
C LYS A 117 0.05 -14.91 -15.33
N GLU A 118 0.61 -14.56 -16.48
CA GLU A 118 1.98 -14.96 -16.85
C GLU A 118 3.02 -14.50 -15.83
N SER A 119 2.85 -13.28 -15.27
CA SER A 119 3.74 -12.76 -14.22
C SER A 119 3.52 -13.46 -12.89
N GLN A 120 2.27 -13.82 -12.55
CA GLN A 120 1.96 -14.61 -11.37
C GLN A 120 2.60 -15.99 -11.45
N ASP A 121 2.50 -16.66 -12.61
CA ASP A 121 3.05 -18.00 -12.83
C ASP A 121 4.57 -18.03 -12.64
N VAL A 122 5.26 -16.97 -13.07
CA VAL A 122 6.70 -16.86 -12.83
C VAL A 122 7.00 -16.75 -11.33
N ILE A 123 6.31 -15.89 -10.60
CA ILE A 123 6.50 -15.75 -9.15
C ILE A 123 6.18 -17.08 -8.45
N SER A 124 5.04 -17.71 -8.79
CA SER A 124 4.62 -19.00 -8.24
C SER A 124 5.66 -20.10 -8.48
N LYS A 125 6.27 -20.12 -9.67
CA LYS A 125 7.33 -21.07 -10.02
C LYS A 125 8.56 -20.95 -9.10
N TYR A 126 8.99 -19.71 -8.80
CA TYR A 126 10.16 -19.49 -7.93
C TYR A 126 9.84 -19.70 -6.45
N LEU A 127 8.63 -19.41 -6.01
CA LEU A 127 8.23 -19.54 -4.60
C LEU A 127 7.63 -20.91 -4.27
N GLY A 128 7.29 -21.73 -5.28
CA GLY A 128 6.71 -23.06 -5.08
C GLY A 128 5.27 -23.06 -4.53
N VAL A 129 4.58 -21.93 -4.57
CA VAL A 129 3.20 -21.77 -4.06
C VAL A 129 2.39 -20.88 -4.99
N GLU A 130 1.07 -21.11 -5.05
CA GLU A 130 0.15 -20.23 -5.76
C GLU A 130 -0.29 -19.06 -4.88
N PRO A 131 -0.59 -17.88 -5.47
CA PRO A 131 -1.03 -16.74 -4.70
C PRO A 131 -2.50 -16.82 -4.30
N ILE A 132 -2.83 -16.30 -3.13
CA ILE A 132 -4.19 -15.92 -2.79
C ILE A 132 -4.40 -14.45 -3.12
N MET A 133 -5.53 -14.13 -3.75
CA MET A 133 -5.94 -12.75 -4.01
C MET A 133 -6.86 -12.26 -2.90
N ILE A 134 -6.48 -11.20 -2.20
CA ILE A 134 -7.30 -10.59 -1.15
C ILE A 134 -7.58 -9.14 -1.53
N ASN A 135 -8.85 -8.71 -1.40
CA ASN A 135 -9.22 -7.31 -1.44
C ASN A 135 -9.33 -6.79 -0.01
N SER A 136 -8.63 -5.71 0.29
CA SER A 136 -8.66 -5.07 1.62
C SER A 136 -10.06 -4.59 2.03
N ASN A 137 -11.01 -4.46 1.09
CA ASN A 137 -12.38 -4.05 1.40
C ASN A 137 -13.11 -5.01 2.36
N LEU A 138 -12.62 -6.22 2.54
CA LEU A 138 -13.14 -7.17 3.53
C LEU A 138 -12.80 -6.74 4.97
N VAL A 139 -11.70 -6.02 5.17
CA VAL A 139 -11.20 -5.66 6.51
C VAL A 139 -10.99 -4.15 6.71
N SER A 140 -11.31 -3.35 5.70
CA SER A 140 -11.14 -1.89 5.67
C SER A 140 -12.15 -1.25 4.73
N ALA A 141 -12.33 0.06 4.80
CA ALA A 141 -13.12 0.82 3.85
C ALA A 141 -12.38 1.11 2.52
N GLN A 142 -11.40 0.30 2.12
CA GLN A 142 -10.56 0.52 0.96
C GLN A 142 -10.61 -0.63 -0.05
N ASN A 143 -10.90 -0.33 -1.32
CA ASN A 143 -10.74 -1.30 -2.40
C ASN A 143 -9.28 -1.39 -2.83
N ARG A 144 -8.56 -2.37 -2.29
CA ARG A 144 -7.14 -2.62 -2.56
C ARG A 144 -6.90 -4.10 -2.79
N VAL A 145 -6.91 -4.52 -4.04
CA VAL A 145 -6.65 -5.91 -4.44
C VAL A 145 -5.15 -6.16 -4.48
N ARG A 146 -4.70 -7.20 -3.79
CA ARG A 146 -3.30 -7.66 -3.77
C ARG A 146 -3.23 -9.18 -3.89
N PHE A 147 -2.07 -9.65 -4.35
CA PHE A 147 -1.71 -11.06 -4.34
C PHE A 147 -0.71 -11.34 -3.23
N TYR A 148 -0.87 -12.48 -2.59
CA TYR A 148 -0.06 -12.93 -1.46
C TYR A 148 0.42 -14.35 -1.72
N TRP A 149 1.73 -14.54 -1.86
CA TRP A 149 2.36 -15.85 -1.95
C TRP A 149 2.92 -16.20 -0.57
N THR A 150 2.51 -17.31 0.00
CA THR A 150 2.93 -17.73 1.33
C THR A 150 2.79 -19.23 1.51
N ASN A 151 3.63 -19.80 2.37
CA ASN A 151 3.51 -21.17 2.86
C ASN A 151 2.85 -21.26 4.24
N ILE A 152 2.34 -20.15 4.79
CA ILE A 152 1.55 -20.16 6.02
C ILE A 152 0.27 -20.98 5.77
N PRO A 153 0.00 -22.01 6.59
CA PRO A 153 -1.09 -22.96 6.32
C PRO A 153 -2.48 -22.35 6.55
N ASN A 154 -3.51 -23.06 6.07
CA ASN A 154 -4.93 -22.79 6.32
C ASN A 154 -5.37 -21.34 5.96
N LEU A 155 -4.77 -20.77 4.93
CA LEU A 155 -5.10 -19.42 4.50
C LEU A 155 -6.44 -19.41 3.74
N ALA A 156 -7.43 -18.71 4.31
CA ALA A 156 -8.72 -18.42 3.69
C ALA A 156 -8.89 -16.92 3.48
N LEU A 157 -9.92 -16.51 2.74
CA LEU A 157 -10.29 -15.10 2.65
C LEU A 157 -10.79 -14.61 4.04
N PRO A 158 -10.45 -13.37 4.44
CA PRO A 158 -11.03 -12.79 5.64
C PRO A 158 -12.54 -12.59 5.48
N GLU A 159 -13.26 -12.70 6.59
CA GLU A 159 -14.66 -12.32 6.66
C GLU A 159 -14.82 -10.82 6.41
N ASP A 160 -15.90 -10.44 5.72
CA ASP A 160 -16.22 -9.02 5.53
C ASP A 160 -16.65 -8.39 6.87
N LYS A 161 -15.86 -7.45 7.33
CA LYS A 161 -16.14 -6.69 8.57
C LYS A 161 -17.21 -5.60 8.39
N GLY A 162 -17.69 -5.38 7.17
CA GLY A 162 -18.69 -4.36 6.86
C GLY A 162 -18.22 -2.92 7.09
N ILE A 163 -16.90 -2.66 7.17
CA ILE A 163 -16.37 -1.32 7.43
C ILE A 163 -16.62 -0.43 6.22
N LEU A 164 -17.33 0.65 6.42
CA LEU A 164 -17.67 1.64 5.40
C LEU A 164 -16.81 2.89 5.53
N LEU A 165 -16.84 3.72 4.52
CA LEU A 165 -16.02 4.92 4.48
C LEU A 165 -16.36 5.91 5.58
N LYS A 166 -17.66 6.06 5.92
CA LYS A 166 -18.13 6.89 7.05
C LYS A 166 -17.49 6.51 8.39
N ASP A 167 -17.10 5.23 8.56
CA ASP A 167 -16.50 4.73 9.80
C ASP A 167 -15.03 5.17 9.97
N VAL A 168 -14.41 5.67 8.91
CA VAL A 168 -12.99 6.09 8.91
C VAL A 168 -12.79 7.57 8.63
N LEU A 169 -13.80 8.26 8.06
CA LEU A 169 -13.74 9.69 7.78
C LEU A 169 -13.85 10.52 9.06
N GLU A 170 -13.19 11.67 9.06
CA GLU A 170 -13.33 12.68 10.12
C GLU A 170 -14.61 13.52 9.96
N ASP A 171 -15.23 13.50 8.78
CA ASP A 171 -16.52 14.14 8.45
C ASP A 171 -17.57 13.06 8.16
N GLU A 172 -18.58 12.87 8.98
CA GLU A 172 -19.58 11.79 8.88
C GLU A 172 -20.48 11.85 7.61
N ASN A 173 -20.64 13.03 7.01
CA ASN A 173 -21.53 13.28 5.87
C ASN A 173 -20.76 13.46 4.54
N ALA A 174 -19.72 12.71 4.32
CA ALA A 174 -18.88 12.87 3.14
C ALA A 174 -18.96 11.65 2.22
N ILE A 175 -19.04 11.93 0.91
CA ILE A 175 -18.97 10.93 -0.17
C ILE A 175 -17.56 10.94 -0.73
N VAL A 176 -17.04 9.77 -1.13
CA VAL A 176 -15.72 9.71 -1.77
C VAL A 176 -15.82 9.48 -3.26
N GLY A 177 -14.96 10.15 -3.97
CA GLY A 177 -14.76 10.01 -5.40
C GLY A 177 -13.28 10.06 -5.78
N ALA A 178 -13.02 10.08 -7.06
CA ALA A 178 -11.71 10.30 -7.63
C ALA A 178 -11.79 11.36 -8.72
N ARG A 179 -10.78 12.22 -8.81
CA ARG A 179 -10.66 13.15 -9.93
C ARG A 179 -9.65 12.58 -10.94
N ARG A 180 -10.16 12.07 -12.05
CA ARG A 180 -9.36 11.35 -13.06
C ARG A 180 -9.43 12.00 -14.42
N GLY A 181 -8.27 12.07 -15.10
CA GLY A 181 -8.20 12.47 -16.51
C GLY A 181 -8.80 11.38 -17.37
N ARG A 182 -9.81 11.77 -18.19
CA ARG A 182 -10.45 10.88 -19.18
C ARG A 182 -10.43 11.54 -20.54
N TYR A 183 -10.24 10.73 -21.56
CA TYR A 183 -10.49 11.12 -22.94
C TYR A 183 -11.74 10.37 -23.41
N LEU A 184 -12.79 11.11 -23.72
CA LEU A 184 -14.07 10.58 -24.18
C LEU A 184 -14.30 11.02 -25.62
N VAL A 185 -14.78 10.12 -26.46
CA VAL A 185 -15.31 10.38 -27.80
C VAL A 185 -16.75 9.87 -27.79
N ASP A 186 -17.72 10.76 -28.07
CA ASP A 186 -19.15 10.47 -28.03
C ASP A 186 -19.60 9.77 -26.72
N GLY A 187 -19.05 10.22 -25.59
CA GLY A 187 -19.32 9.64 -24.27
C GLY A 187 -18.59 8.31 -23.98
N VAL A 188 -17.90 7.72 -24.96
CA VAL A 188 -17.20 6.46 -24.81
C VAL A 188 -15.74 6.72 -24.45
N ARG A 189 -15.26 6.04 -23.39
CA ARG A 189 -13.90 6.15 -22.90
C ARG A 189 -12.90 5.54 -23.88
N GLN A 190 -11.89 6.33 -24.24
CA GLN A 190 -10.77 5.91 -25.08
C GLN A 190 -9.52 5.71 -24.23
N ASP A 191 -9.20 4.48 -23.85
CA ASP A 191 -8.05 4.16 -23.00
C ASP A 191 -6.74 3.96 -23.80
N GLY A 192 -6.69 4.45 -25.00
CA GLY A 192 -5.59 4.23 -25.94
C GLY A 192 -4.43 5.19 -25.79
N LYS A 193 -3.47 4.93 -24.89
CA LYS A 193 -2.04 5.22 -25.04
C LYS A 193 -1.67 6.61 -25.63
N MET A 194 -0.58 6.74 -26.33
CA MET A 194 0.02 7.99 -26.82
C MET A 194 -0.91 8.94 -27.62
N LEU A 195 -1.99 8.47 -28.18
CA LEU A 195 -2.95 9.28 -28.97
C LEU A 195 -3.80 10.24 -28.11
N THR A 196 -3.84 10.07 -26.79
CA THR A 196 -4.68 10.85 -25.89
C THR A 196 -3.93 11.90 -25.10
N ALA A 197 -2.61 12.00 -25.28
CA ALA A 197 -1.80 13.02 -24.61
C ALA A 197 -2.33 14.43 -24.92
N GLY A 198 -2.60 15.22 -23.88
CA GLY A 198 -3.17 16.57 -23.98
C GLY A 198 -4.67 16.65 -24.28
N LYS A 199 -5.36 15.54 -24.52
CA LYS A 199 -6.81 15.49 -24.81
C LYS A 199 -7.67 15.09 -23.62
N THR A 200 -7.08 14.77 -22.48
CA THR A 200 -7.81 14.35 -21.29
C THR A 200 -8.40 15.54 -20.55
N LYS A 201 -9.68 15.42 -20.15
CA LYS A 201 -10.33 16.33 -19.20
C LYS A 201 -10.45 15.65 -17.85
N GLN A 202 -10.45 16.44 -16.78
CA GLN A 202 -10.63 15.93 -15.42
C GLN A 202 -12.12 15.71 -15.16
N TYR A 203 -12.47 14.51 -14.75
CA TYR A 203 -13.84 14.14 -14.36
C TYR A 203 -13.84 13.68 -12.90
N LEU A 204 -14.89 14.06 -12.19
CA LEU A 204 -15.19 13.56 -10.87
C LEU A 204 -15.93 12.23 -11.03
N GLU A 205 -15.35 11.17 -10.49
CA GLU A 205 -15.94 9.82 -10.47
C GLU A 205 -16.33 9.49 -9.03
N ILE A 206 -17.62 9.45 -8.74
CA ILE A 206 -18.17 9.11 -7.42
C ILE A 206 -18.22 7.59 -7.29
N ARG A 207 -17.97 7.10 -6.08
CA ARG A 207 -18.16 5.69 -5.74
C ARG A 207 -19.47 5.51 -4.97
N ASN A 208 -20.26 4.53 -5.40
CA ASN A 208 -21.56 4.22 -4.81
C ASN A 208 -21.50 3.01 -3.85
N ASP A 209 -20.29 2.40 -3.66
CA ASP A 209 -20.10 1.24 -2.80
C ASP A 209 -19.63 1.60 -1.39
N GLU A 210 -19.69 2.89 -1.03
CA GLU A 210 -19.26 3.43 0.27
C GLU A 210 -17.83 3.03 0.68
N LYS A 211 -16.98 2.70 -0.29
CA LYS A 211 -15.56 2.36 -0.12
C LYS A 211 -14.66 3.36 -0.86
N SER A 212 -13.44 3.55 -0.41
CA SER A 212 -12.45 4.33 -1.14
C SER A 212 -11.81 3.53 -2.29
N ASN A 213 -11.19 4.23 -3.23
CA ASN A 213 -10.23 3.60 -4.12
C ASN A 213 -8.97 3.17 -3.34
N CYS A 214 -8.13 2.33 -3.98
CA CYS A 214 -6.82 2.02 -3.44
C CYS A 214 -6.04 3.30 -3.14
N LEU A 215 -5.45 3.41 -1.95
CA LEU A 215 -4.48 4.46 -1.67
C LEU A 215 -3.27 4.27 -2.57
N THR A 216 -2.88 5.35 -3.23
CA THR A 216 -1.70 5.42 -4.08
C THR A 216 -0.81 6.56 -3.58
N THR A 217 0.35 6.72 -4.17
CA THR A 217 1.20 7.89 -3.93
C THR A 217 0.61 9.17 -4.54
N VAL A 218 -0.46 9.05 -5.35
CA VAL A 218 -1.15 10.15 -6.02
C VAL A 218 -2.40 10.51 -5.23
N GLN A 219 -2.35 11.59 -4.47
CA GLN A 219 -3.41 12.01 -3.54
C GLN A 219 -4.78 12.30 -4.18
N LYS A 220 -4.83 12.69 -5.46
CA LYS A 220 -6.09 13.00 -6.18
C LYS A 220 -6.92 11.76 -6.56
N ASP A 221 -6.39 10.56 -6.35
CA ASP A 221 -7.13 9.33 -6.64
C ASP A 221 -8.22 9.03 -5.61
N ASN A 222 -8.19 9.74 -4.46
CA ASN A 222 -9.24 9.72 -3.45
C ASN A 222 -9.50 11.15 -2.97
N ILE A 223 -10.70 11.64 -3.20
CA ILE A 223 -11.18 12.95 -2.73
C ILE A 223 -12.50 12.77 -2.01
N VAL A 224 -12.71 13.55 -0.97
CA VAL A 224 -13.94 13.60 -0.20
C VAL A 224 -14.79 14.75 -0.73
N ILE A 225 -16.07 14.49 -0.97
CA ILE A 225 -17.06 15.47 -1.40
C ILE A 225 -17.87 15.86 -0.16
N ARG A 226 -17.97 17.15 0.12
CA ARG A 226 -18.69 17.70 1.28
C ARG A 226 -20.03 18.26 0.87
N ASP A 227 -21.01 18.14 1.73
CA ASP A 227 -22.34 18.74 1.53
C ASP A 227 -22.32 20.26 1.63
N LYS A 228 -21.31 20.84 2.32
CA LYS A 228 -21.20 22.28 2.55
C LYS A 228 -19.88 22.83 2.04
N SER A 229 -19.94 24.03 1.41
CA SER A 229 -18.74 24.77 1.02
C SER A 229 -17.91 25.20 2.22
N LYS A 230 -16.62 25.44 2.00
CA LYS A 230 -15.79 26.14 2.96
C LYS A 230 -16.29 27.58 3.15
N CYS A 231 -15.98 28.18 4.31
CA CYS A 231 -16.27 29.58 4.56
C CYS A 231 -15.67 30.47 3.46
N VAL A 232 -16.49 31.34 2.87
CA VAL A 232 -16.05 32.38 1.92
C VAL A 232 -15.17 33.36 2.69
N ARG A 233 -13.92 33.51 2.26
CA ARG A 233 -12.99 34.48 2.83
C ARG A 233 -12.94 35.72 1.96
N SER A 234 -13.05 36.91 2.59
CA SER A 234 -12.78 38.17 1.91
C SER A 234 -11.31 38.21 1.47
N GLY A 235 -11.05 38.25 0.16
CA GLY A 235 -9.71 38.19 -0.41
C GLY A 235 -8.83 39.37 0.00
N GLY A 236 -7.67 39.09 0.62
CA GLY A 236 -6.60 40.05 0.80
C GLY A 236 -5.56 39.94 -0.32
N ARG A 237 -4.91 41.04 -0.70
CA ARG A 237 -3.85 41.07 -1.75
C ARG A 237 -2.73 40.06 -1.47
N GLY A 238 -2.40 39.23 -2.45
CA GLY A 238 -1.11 38.52 -2.52
C GLY A 238 -1.13 37.00 -2.48
N SER A 239 -2.23 36.28 -2.78
CA SER A 239 -2.19 34.84 -2.98
C SER A 239 -2.86 34.47 -4.30
N TYR A 240 -2.08 33.91 -5.19
CA TYR A 240 -2.50 33.46 -6.52
C TYR A 240 -3.59 32.39 -6.49
N ASP A 241 -3.70 31.67 -5.38
CA ASP A 241 -4.62 30.52 -5.24
C ASP A 241 -5.97 30.87 -4.58
N ARG A 242 -6.21 32.13 -4.19
CA ARG A 242 -7.35 32.49 -3.32
C ARG A 242 -8.68 32.53 -4.03
N HIS A 243 -8.71 32.97 -5.27
CA HIS A 243 -9.97 33.11 -6.03
C HIS A 243 -10.46 31.78 -6.59
N GLU A 244 -9.58 30.82 -6.84
CA GLU A 244 -9.96 29.48 -7.25
C GLU A 244 -10.50 28.64 -6.08
N TRP A 245 -10.04 28.90 -4.87
CA TRP A 245 -10.45 28.12 -3.68
C TRP A 245 -11.82 28.47 -3.12
N ASP A 246 -12.18 29.74 -3.14
CA ASP A 246 -13.41 30.21 -2.50
C ASP A 246 -14.59 30.26 -3.46
N SER A 247 -14.33 30.36 -4.77
CA SER A 247 -15.36 30.43 -5.81
C SER A 247 -15.49 29.20 -6.68
N VAL A 248 -14.57 28.25 -6.61
CA VAL A 248 -14.40 27.18 -7.60
C VAL A 248 -14.23 25.79 -6.99
N ASP A 249 -14.41 25.60 -5.70
CA ASP A 249 -14.69 24.24 -5.24
C ASP A 249 -16.15 23.90 -5.55
N LYS A 250 -16.48 23.99 -6.87
CA LYS A 250 -17.83 23.65 -7.38
C LYS A 250 -18.30 22.27 -6.96
N ASP A 251 -17.33 21.41 -6.64
CA ASP A 251 -17.57 20.02 -6.24
C ASP A 251 -17.48 19.84 -4.72
N HIS A 252 -17.22 20.90 -3.95
CA HIS A 252 -17.04 20.83 -2.48
C HIS A 252 -16.08 19.71 -2.04
N THR A 253 -14.98 19.52 -2.78
CA THR A 253 -14.08 18.39 -2.58
C THR A 253 -12.90 18.72 -1.69
N ARG A 254 -12.40 17.74 -0.93
CA ARG A 254 -11.12 17.75 -0.25
C ARG A 254 -10.38 16.43 -0.48
N LYS A 255 -9.07 16.44 -0.25
CA LYS A 255 -8.31 15.19 -0.16
C LYS A 255 -8.65 14.47 1.14
N LEU A 256 -8.41 13.15 1.16
CA LEU A 256 -8.37 12.42 2.43
C LEU A 256 -7.29 13.04 3.32
N THR A 257 -7.56 13.11 4.60
CA THR A 257 -6.52 13.48 5.58
C THR A 257 -5.53 12.35 5.75
N VAL A 258 -4.37 12.62 6.34
CA VAL A 258 -3.40 11.57 6.63
C VAL A 258 -3.96 10.55 7.61
N LEU A 259 -4.74 11.03 8.61
CA LEU A 259 -5.39 10.18 9.59
C LEU A 259 -6.39 9.22 8.94
N GLU A 260 -7.22 9.71 8.02
CA GLU A 260 -8.12 8.87 7.22
C GLU A 260 -7.36 7.84 6.39
N CYS A 261 -6.19 8.20 5.84
CA CYS A 261 -5.33 7.26 5.12
C CYS A 261 -4.71 6.19 6.06
N GLU A 262 -4.32 6.56 7.28
CA GLU A 262 -3.87 5.61 8.30
C GLU A 262 -4.97 4.60 8.65
N ARG A 263 -6.19 5.06 8.90
CA ARG A 263 -7.37 4.22 9.16
C ARG A 263 -7.71 3.30 7.99
N LEU A 264 -7.63 3.80 6.75
CA LEU A 264 -7.85 2.98 5.54
C LEU A 264 -6.80 1.88 5.38
N GLN A 265 -5.56 2.10 5.83
CA GLN A 265 -4.52 1.07 5.88
C GLN A 265 -4.54 0.25 7.18
N THR A 266 -5.54 0.49 8.05
CA THR A 266 -5.67 -0.14 9.37
C THR A 266 -4.40 -0.01 10.24
N VAL A 267 -3.69 1.10 10.05
CA VAL A 267 -2.55 1.54 10.84
C VAL A 267 -3.06 2.35 12.02
N PRO A 268 -2.44 2.31 13.21
CA PRO A 268 -2.84 3.13 14.34
C PRO A 268 -2.86 4.63 14.01
N ASP A 269 -3.82 5.35 14.56
CA ASP A 269 -3.93 6.80 14.40
C ASP A 269 -2.63 7.50 14.79
N ASN A 270 -2.16 8.42 13.95
CA ASN A 270 -0.93 9.20 14.13
C ASN A 270 0.39 8.38 14.13
N TYR A 271 0.37 7.13 13.71
CA TYR A 271 1.56 6.29 13.61
C TYR A 271 2.66 6.92 12.75
N THR A 272 2.28 7.63 11.69
CA THR A 272 3.24 8.23 10.75
C THR A 272 3.57 9.71 11.04
N ASN A 273 3.14 10.29 12.17
CA ASN A 273 3.21 11.74 12.40
C ASN A 273 4.62 12.34 12.64
N HIS A 274 5.67 11.50 12.53
CA HIS A 274 7.06 11.88 12.75
C HIS A 274 7.78 12.42 11.52
N VAL A 275 7.06 12.55 10.40
CA VAL A 275 7.57 13.06 9.12
C VAL A 275 6.55 13.99 8.46
N SER A 276 6.95 14.70 7.39
CA SER A 276 6.04 15.60 6.68
C SER A 276 4.84 14.87 6.07
N ASN A 277 3.70 15.55 5.92
CA ASN A 277 2.50 14.96 5.34
C ASN A 277 2.72 14.35 3.95
N SER A 278 3.57 14.94 3.11
CA SER A 278 3.91 14.37 1.80
C SER A 278 4.57 12.99 1.93
N GLN A 279 5.46 12.82 2.91
CA GLN A 279 6.10 11.53 3.16
C GLN A 279 5.12 10.52 3.79
N ARG A 280 4.22 11.01 4.67
CA ARG A 280 3.15 10.20 5.26
C ARG A 280 2.24 9.61 4.16
N TYR A 281 1.73 10.44 3.25
CA TYR A 281 0.91 9.97 2.13
C TYR A 281 1.66 8.99 1.24
N LYS A 282 2.95 9.24 0.95
CA LYS A 282 3.79 8.35 0.14
C LYS A 282 3.90 6.97 0.78
N MET A 283 4.26 6.89 2.06
CA MET A 283 4.45 5.61 2.73
C MET A 283 3.15 4.86 2.98
N LEU A 284 2.03 5.57 3.24
CA LEU A 284 0.70 4.96 3.36
C LEU A 284 0.21 4.40 2.02
N GLY A 285 0.50 5.08 0.90
CA GLY A 285 0.20 4.58 -0.44
C GLY A 285 0.98 3.31 -0.80
N ASN A 286 2.24 3.22 -0.38
CA ASN A 286 3.10 2.06 -0.60
C ASN A 286 2.88 0.94 0.42
N GLY A 287 2.41 1.27 1.62
CA GLY A 287 2.28 0.34 2.73
C GLY A 287 1.18 -0.72 2.53
N TRP A 288 1.18 -1.71 3.40
CA TRP A 288 0.18 -2.76 3.43
C TRP A 288 -1.06 -2.34 4.22
N THR A 289 -2.21 -2.95 3.91
CA THR A 289 -3.36 -2.94 4.83
C THR A 289 -3.06 -3.92 5.95
N VAL A 290 -2.79 -3.41 7.14
CA VAL A 290 -2.27 -4.21 8.28
C VAL A 290 -3.20 -5.37 8.65
N ASP A 291 -4.52 -5.17 8.61
CA ASP A 291 -5.49 -6.20 8.97
C ASP A 291 -5.50 -7.39 8.00
N VAL A 292 -5.12 -7.18 6.73
CA VAL A 292 -4.92 -8.31 5.80
C VAL A 292 -3.69 -9.12 6.22
N ILE A 293 -2.60 -8.45 6.55
CA ILE A 293 -1.37 -9.13 7.01
C ILE A 293 -1.60 -9.86 8.33
N ALA A 294 -2.29 -9.22 9.27
CA ALA A 294 -2.68 -9.85 10.53
C ALA A 294 -3.57 -11.07 10.30
N HIS A 295 -4.51 -11.00 9.35
CA HIS A 295 -5.33 -12.17 8.99
C HIS A 295 -4.48 -13.33 8.48
N ILE A 296 -3.49 -13.08 7.64
CA ILE A 296 -2.56 -14.11 7.14
C ILE A 296 -1.73 -14.69 8.30
N PHE A 297 -1.22 -13.84 9.18
CA PHE A 297 -0.35 -14.24 10.29
C PHE A 297 -1.05 -14.99 11.42
N LYS A 298 -2.40 -14.96 11.51
CA LYS A 298 -3.15 -15.74 12.52
C LYS A 298 -2.80 -17.22 12.56
N ASN A 299 -2.37 -17.77 11.43
CA ASN A 299 -2.06 -19.18 11.26
C ASN A 299 -0.57 -19.49 11.49
N ILE A 300 0.23 -18.52 11.91
CA ILE A 300 1.60 -18.76 12.35
C ILE A 300 1.54 -19.45 13.72
N THR A 301 2.06 -20.67 13.78
CA THR A 301 2.21 -21.39 15.06
C THR A 301 3.56 -21.04 15.68
N ASN A 302 3.52 -20.63 16.95
CA ASN A 302 4.72 -20.48 17.79
C ASN A 302 5.00 -21.86 18.43
N ASP A 303 5.59 -22.78 17.63
CA ASP A 303 6.14 -24.02 18.17
C ASP A 303 7.59 -23.80 18.58
#